data_bb428265d5f85c8a95337f034f41e76e
#
_entry.id   bb428265d5f85c8a95337f034f41e76e
#
_cell.length_a   1.000
_cell.length_b   1.000
_cell.length_c   1.000
_cell.angle_alpha   90.00
_cell.angle_beta   90.00
_cell.angle_gamma   90.00
#
_symmetry.space_group_name_H-M   'P 1'
#
loop_
_entity.id
_entity.type
_entity.pdbx_description
1 polymer ?
#
loop_
_entity_poly.entity_id
_entity_poly.type
_entity_poly.pdbx_seq_one_letter_code
_entity_poly.pdbx_strand_id
1 'polypeptide(L)'
;MPPSLQDQLDEITANTRNLVQAERLAVGERAVEELFATGVEERILPVGAEAPEFALKDSNGKVVRSADLLKFGPLVIKFFRGRWCPYCMTELEAWRDLYGQLREREILMVAVGPQIQPQSDFMASQHGLPFPVLTDTNSLVAERFGLVYTVPESYRDYYLSILVNIPFVNGEKSWRLPLPATYVVNRDGRVAFAEAHADFRVRPEPEEALAAAFAADSR
;
A
#
# COMPACT_ATOMS: atom_id res chain seq x y z
N MET A 1 -12.32 -17.16 -16.13
CA MET A 1 -12.10 -15.82 -15.59
C MET A 1 -10.64 -15.75 -15.16
N PRO A 2 -9.97 -14.63 -15.22
CA PRO A 2 -8.65 -14.52 -14.60
C PRO A 2 -8.77 -14.81 -13.08
N PRO A 3 -7.69 -15.27 -12.43
CA PRO A 3 -7.70 -15.51 -10.98
C PRO A 3 -7.96 -14.18 -10.23
N SER A 4 -8.65 -14.27 -9.08
CA SER A 4 -8.82 -13.11 -8.21
C SER A 4 -7.48 -12.59 -7.69
N LEU A 5 -7.42 -11.38 -7.13
CA LEU A 5 -6.20 -10.91 -6.50
C LEU A 5 -5.78 -11.85 -5.37
N GLN A 6 -6.73 -12.25 -4.51
CA GLN A 6 -6.42 -13.15 -3.40
C GLN A 6 -5.87 -14.51 -3.87
N ASP A 7 -6.39 -15.09 -4.96
CA ASP A 7 -5.85 -16.33 -5.55
C ASP A 7 -4.38 -16.16 -5.96
N GLN A 8 -4.02 -15.02 -6.55
CA GLN A 8 -2.64 -14.70 -6.95
C GLN A 8 -1.72 -14.54 -5.72
N LEU A 9 -2.21 -13.91 -4.65
CA LEU A 9 -1.46 -13.74 -3.41
C LEU A 9 -1.27 -15.07 -2.67
N ASP A 10 -2.27 -15.95 -2.72
CA ASP A 10 -2.20 -17.29 -2.15
C ASP A 10 -1.20 -18.17 -2.91
N GLU A 11 -1.10 -18.01 -4.23
CA GLU A 11 -0.06 -18.67 -5.04
C GLU A 11 1.34 -18.21 -4.62
N ILE A 12 1.56 -16.90 -4.41
CA ILE A 12 2.84 -16.38 -3.89
C ILE A 12 3.16 -17.02 -2.53
N THR A 13 2.16 -17.12 -1.66
CA THR A 13 2.30 -17.73 -0.33
C THR A 13 2.67 -19.22 -0.44
N ALA A 14 1.97 -19.97 -1.29
CA ALA A 14 2.25 -21.38 -1.53
C ALA A 14 3.67 -21.61 -2.10
N ASN A 15 4.06 -20.81 -3.09
CA ASN A 15 5.41 -20.86 -3.67
C ASN A 15 6.48 -20.53 -2.63
N THR A 16 6.25 -19.52 -1.78
CA THR A 16 7.15 -19.15 -0.69
C THR A 16 7.31 -20.31 0.30
N ARG A 17 6.22 -20.99 0.68
CA ARG A 17 6.26 -22.16 1.56
C ARG A 17 7.05 -23.32 0.99
N ASN A 18 7.03 -23.51 -0.32
CA ASN A 18 7.78 -24.56 -1.00
C ASN A 18 9.28 -24.27 -1.13
N LEU A 19 9.67 -22.99 -1.17
CA LEU A 19 11.04 -22.55 -1.44
C LEU A 19 11.82 -22.16 -0.17
N VAL A 20 11.12 -21.76 0.88
CA VAL A 20 11.73 -21.24 2.11
C VAL A 20 11.71 -22.30 3.22
N GLN A 21 12.79 -22.42 3.96
CA GLN A 21 12.89 -23.35 5.11
C GLN A 21 11.82 -23.06 6.16
N ALA A 22 11.26 -24.11 6.76
CA ALA A 22 10.14 -24.01 7.69
C ALA A 22 10.43 -23.09 8.89
N GLU A 23 11.67 -23.10 9.39
CA GLU A 23 12.09 -22.25 10.51
C GLU A 23 12.03 -20.76 10.14
N ARG A 24 12.38 -20.40 8.89
CA ARG A 24 12.29 -19.01 8.40
C ARG A 24 10.84 -18.58 8.17
N LEU A 25 10.00 -19.49 7.65
CA LEU A 25 8.56 -19.22 7.52
C LEU A 25 7.93 -18.94 8.88
N ALA A 26 8.23 -19.75 9.88
CA ALA A 26 7.72 -19.58 11.24
C ALA A 26 8.14 -18.25 11.87
N VAL A 27 9.31 -17.69 11.51
CA VAL A 27 9.70 -16.32 11.93
C VAL A 27 8.77 -15.28 11.33
N GLY A 28 8.50 -15.38 10.02
CA GLY A 28 7.57 -14.45 9.34
C GLY A 28 6.14 -14.53 9.86
N GLU A 29 5.64 -15.73 10.14
CA GLU A 29 4.30 -15.94 10.69
C GLU A 29 4.17 -15.35 12.10
N ARG A 30 5.12 -15.61 12.99
CA ARG A 30 5.14 -14.99 14.33
C ARG A 30 5.19 -13.46 14.26
N ALA A 31 5.94 -12.89 13.31
CA ALA A 31 6.00 -11.44 13.14
C ALA A 31 4.63 -10.83 12.80
N VAL A 32 3.82 -11.53 12.00
CA VAL A 32 2.44 -11.13 11.68
C VAL A 32 1.54 -11.26 12.91
N GLU A 33 1.61 -12.38 13.63
CA GLU A 33 0.84 -12.61 14.86
C GLU A 33 1.15 -11.56 15.93
N GLU A 34 2.43 -11.27 16.17
CA GLU A 34 2.85 -10.24 17.12
C GLU A 34 2.40 -8.84 16.69
N LEU A 35 2.46 -8.53 15.39
CA LEU A 35 1.97 -7.25 14.88
C LEU A 35 0.46 -7.12 15.10
N PHE A 36 -0.31 -8.15 14.79
CA PHE A 36 -1.76 -8.20 15.06
C PHE A 36 -2.06 -7.98 16.55
N ALA A 37 -1.32 -8.67 17.44
CA ALA A 37 -1.49 -8.57 18.89
C ALA A 37 -1.18 -7.16 19.45
N THR A 38 -0.50 -6.29 18.67
CA THR A 38 -0.31 -4.87 19.07
C THR A 38 -1.56 -4.01 18.94
N GLY A 39 -2.65 -4.52 18.38
CA GLY A 39 -3.84 -3.73 18.07
C GLY A 39 -3.60 -2.70 16.95
N VAL A 40 -2.64 -2.94 16.05
CA VAL A 40 -2.30 -1.99 14.98
C VAL A 40 -3.50 -1.65 14.10
N GLU A 41 -4.39 -2.61 13.87
CA GLU A 41 -5.59 -2.44 13.04
C GLU A 41 -6.64 -1.53 13.69
N GLU A 42 -6.66 -1.38 15.01
CA GLU A 42 -7.58 -0.50 15.73
C GLU A 42 -7.28 0.99 15.50
N ARG A 43 -6.08 1.31 15.00
CA ARG A 43 -5.63 2.68 14.72
C ARG A 43 -5.92 3.14 13.29
N ILE A 44 -6.34 2.21 12.41
CA ILE A 44 -6.63 2.49 11.00
C ILE A 44 -7.73 3.54 10.91
N LEU A 45 -7.50 4.58 10.10
CA LEU A 45 -8.46 5.64 9.90
C LEU A 45 -9.77 5.07 9.35
N PRO A 46 -10.91 5.19 10.07
CA PRO A 46 -12.14 4.52 9.68
C PRO A 46 -12.90 5.23 8.55
N VAL A 47 -13.82 4.51 7.93
CA VAL A 47 -14.81 5.08 7.00
C VAL A 47 -15.61 6.21 7.70
N GLY A 48 -15.85 7.29 6.98
CA GLY A 48 -16.51 8.50 7.46
C GLY A 48 -15.60 9.53 8.12
N ALA A 49 -14.36 9.14 8.49
CA ALA A 49 -13.39 10.10 9.01
C ALA A 49 -12.90 11.07 7.93
N GLU A 50 -12.39 12.22 8.34
CA GLU A 50 -11.71 13.17 7.46
C GLU A 50 -10.31 12.63 7.11
N ALA A 51 -10.02 12.49 5.81
CA ALA A 51 -8.75 11.99 5.34
C ALA A 51 -7.65 13.06 5.51
N PRO A 52 -6.49 12.72 6.09
CA PRO A 52 -5.38 13.65 6.20
C PRO A 52 -4.91 14.15 4.84
N GLU A 53 -4.86 15.47 4.64
CA GLU A 53 -4.28 16.06 3.44
C GLU A 53 -2.78 15.77 3.35
N PHE A 54 -2.28 15.62 2.13
CA PHE A 54 -0.86 15.44 1.90
C PHE A 54 -0.36 16.21 0.67
N ALA A 55 0.95 16.47 0.67
CA ALA A 55 1.71 16.98 -0.47
C ALA A 55 3.00 16.17 -0.58
N LEU A 56 3.06 15.23 -1.52
CA LEU A 56 4.17 14.31 -1.72
C LEU A 56 4.76 14.47 -3.11
N LYS A 57 6.04 14.09 -3.28
CA LYS A 57 6.67 14.06 -4.60
C LYS A 57 6.37 12.76 -5.32
N ASP A 58 6.05 12.87 -6.60
CA ASP A 58 5.98 11.72 -7.50
C ASP A 58 7.38 11.29 -7.97
N SER A 59 7.42 10.26 -8.81
CA SER A 59 8.63 9.73 -9.41
C SER A 59 9.42 10.76 -10.21
N ASN A 60 8.79 11.78 -10.78
CA ASN A 60 9.44 12.86 -11.52
C ASN A 60 9.85 14.06 -10.64
N GLY A 61 9.65 13.96 -9.32
CA GLY A 61 9.92 15.03 -8.36
C GLY A 61 8.85 16.12 -8.30
N LYS A 62 7.75 15.99 -9.06
CA LYS A 62 6.62 16.91 -9.03
C LYS A 62 5.82 16.72 -7.74
N VAL A 63 5.46 17.81 -7.08
CA VAL A 63 4.60 17.77 -5.89
C VAL A 63 3.16 17.50 -6.31
N VAL A 64 2.58 16.42 -5.75
CA VAL A 64 1.18 16.02 -5.89
C VAL A 64 0.48 16.31 -4.57
N ARG A 65 -0.62 17.06 -4.61
CA ARG A 65 -1.42 17.44 -3.43
C ARG A 65 -2.77 16.72 -3.47
N SER A 66 -3.15 16.05 -2.39
CA SER A 66 -4.45 15.37 -2.29
C SER A 66 -5.62 16.34 -2.51
N ALA A 67 -5.56 17.55 -1.93
CA ALA A 67 -6.57 18.58 -2.10
C ALA A 67 -6.75 19.02 -3.56
N ASP A 68 -5.69 18.98 -4.39
CA ASP A 68 -5.82 19.30 -5.82
C ASP A 68 -6.44 18.15 -6.60
N LEU A 69 -6.14 16.90 -6.24
CA LEU A 69 -6.72 15.71 -6.88
C LEU A 69 -8.22 15.62 -6.60
N LEU A 70 -8.65 15.87 -5.36
CA LEU A 70 -10.05 15.80 -4.94
C LEU A 70 -10.96 16.84 -5.62
N LYS A 71 -10.41 17.89 -6.24
CA LYS A 71 -11.18 18.84 -7.08
C LYS A 71 -11.72 18.20 -8.35
N PHE A 72 -11.07 17.15 -8.85
CA PHE A 72 -11.49 16.47 -10.07
C PHE A 72 -12.44 15.32 -9.81
N GLY A 73 -12.30 14.60 -8.70
CA GLY A 73 -13.11 13.44 -8.38
C GLY A 73 -12.70 12.76 -7.08
N PRO A 74 -13.34 11.63 -6.74
CA PRO A 74 -12.86 10.77 -5.67
C PRO A 74 -11.42 10.31 -5.92
N LEU A 75 -10.70 10.04 -4.83
CA LEU A 75 -9.29 9.65 -4.86
C LEU A 75 -9.10 8.27 -4.25
N VAL A 76 -8.56 7.34 -5.03
CA VAL A 76 -8.05 6.06 -4.53
C VAL A 76 -6.60 6.25 -4.07
N ILE A 77 -6.33 5.91 -2.81
CA ILE A 77 -4.99 5.98 -2.22
C ILE A 77 -4.56 4.56 -1.86
N LYS A 78 -3.51 4.07 -2.50
CA LYS A 78 -2.94 2.76 -2.24
C LYS A 78 -1.63 2.88 -1.47
N PHE A 79 -1.61 2.52 -0.18
CA PHE A 79 -0.38 2.43 0.59
C PHE A 79 0.28 1.07 0.37
N PHE A 80 1.61 1.07 0.16
CA PHE A 80 2.40 -0.14 -0.05
C PHE A 80 3.72 -0.11 0.74
N ARG A 81 4.28 -1.28 1.02
CA ARG A 81 5.47 -1.44 1.89
C ARG A 81 6.79 -1.12 1.18
N GLY A 82 6.87 -1.41 -0.11
CA GLY A 82 8.05 -1.21 -0.94
C GLY A 82 8.09 -2.19 -2.12
N ARG A 83 8.91 -1.87 -3.12
CA ARG A 83 9.07 -2.68 -4.36
C ARG A 83 9.59 -4.10 -4.10
N TRP A 84 10.18 -4.33 -2.95
CA TRP A 84 10.67 -5.65 -2.53
C TRP A 84 9.56 -6.60 -2.07
N CYS A 85 8.35 -6.13 -1.90
CA CYS A 85 7.21 -6.90 -1.42
C CYS A 85 6.41 -7.45 -2.62
N PRO A 86 6.47 -8.77 -2.92
CA PRO A 86 5.77 -9.33 -4.08
C PRO A 86 4.25 -9.13 -3.99
N TYR A 87 3.67 -9.28 -2.82
CA TYR A 87 2.22 -9.03 -2.60
C TYR A 87 1.82 -7.60 -2.97
N CYS A 88 2.66 -6.61 -2.63
CA CYS A 88 2.39 -5.23 -3.00
C CYS A 88 2.50 -5.00 -4.51
N MET A 89 3.47 -5.67 -5.16
CA MET A 89 3.64 -5.52 -6.61
C MET A 89 2.46 -6.15 -7.36
N THR A 90 2.06 -7.36 -7.00
CA THR A 90 0.90 -8.04 -7.60
C THR A 90 -0.38 -7.20 -7.44
N GLU A 91 -0.61 -6.62 -6.26
CA GLU A 91 -1.76 -5.74 -6.03
C GLU A 91 -1.70 -4.46 -6.86
N LEU A 92 -0.54 -3.81 -6.99
CA LEU A 92 -0.39 -2.62 -7.83
C LEU A 92 -0.58 -2.95 -9.33
N GLU A 93 -0.21 -4.15 -9.77
CA GLU A 93 -0.47 -4.63 -11.12
C GLU A 93 -1.96 -4.88 -11.36
N ALA A 94 -2.68 -5.46 -10.39
CA ALA A 94 -4.13 -5.59 -10.47
C ALA A 94 -4.82 -4.22 -10.59
N TRP A 95 -4.37 -3.22 -9.84
CA TRP A 95 -4.84 -1.84 -9.98
C TRP A 95 -4.47 -1.20 -11.32
N ARG A 96 -3.29 -1.50 -11.87
CA ARG A 96 -2.90 -1.06 -13.23
C ARG A 96 -3.91 -1.54 -14.27
N ASP A 97 -4.32 -2.79 -14.17
CA ASP A 97 -5.20 -3.42 -15.15
C ASP A 97 -6.63 -2.86 -15.06
N LEU A 98 -7.05 -2.36 -13.89
CA LEU A 98 -8.35 -1.71 -13.66
C LEU A 98 -8.31 -0.18 -13.83
N TYR A 99 -7.14 0.43 -13.99
CA TYR A 99 -6.99 1.89 -14.00
C TYR A 99 -7.79 2.59 -15.10
N GLY A 100 -8.01 1.93 -16.24
CA GLY A 100 -8.87 2.44 -17.32
C GLY A 100 -10.28 2.75 -16.84
N GLN A 101 -10.87 1.89 -16.01
CA GLN A 101 -12.23 2.07 -15.47
C GLN A 101 -12.32 3.28 -14.53
N LEU A 102 -11.29 3.55 -13.73
CA LEU A 102 -11.21 4.77 -12.91
C LEU A 102 -11.16 6.02 -13.79
N ARG A 103 -10.33 6.00 -14.83
CA ARG A 103 -10.13 7.13 -15.75
C ARG A 103 -11.38 7.49 -16.53
N GLU A 104 -12.17 6.52 -16.93
CA GLU A 104 -13.45 6.74 -17.62
C GLU A 104 -14.46 7.53 -16.78
N ARG A 105 -14.29 7.52 -15.44
CA ARG A 105 -15.14 8.23 -14.48
C ARG A 105 -14.42 9.40 -13.77
N GLU A 106 -13.28 9.84 -14.30
CA GLU A 106 -12.49 10.93 -13.71
C GLU A 106 -12.04 10.66 -12.26
N ILE A 107 -12.08 9.40 -11.80
CA ILE A 107 -11.56 8.99 -10.50
C ILE A 107 -10.05 8.89 -10.59
N LEU A 108 -9.38 9.53 -9.66
CA LEU A 108 -7.92 9.54 -9.62
C LEU A 108 -7.38 8.49 -8.65
N MET A 109 -6.16 8.04 -8.91
CA MET A 109 -5.46 7.09 -8.05
C MET A 109 -4.01 7.50 -7.85
N VAL A 110 -3.50 7.25 -6.65
CA VAL A 110 -2.07 7.37 -6.32
C VAL A 110 -1.62 6.16 -5.51
N ALA A 111 -0.38 5.72 -5.73
CA ALA A 111 0.29 4.77 -4.85
C ALA A 111 1.26 5.54 -3.93
N VAL A 112 1.25 5.22 -2.63
CA VAL A 112 2.05 5.92 -1.61
C VAL A 112 2.93 4.92 -0.88
N GLY A 113 4.24 5.12 -0.90
CA GLY A 113 5.18 4.24 -0.21
C GLY A 113 6.36 4.97 0.40
N PRO A 114 7.06 4.35 1.37
CA PRO A 114 8.13 5.00 2.12
C PRO A 114 9.46 5.05 1.36
N GLN A 115 9.58 4.31 0.27
CA GLN A 115 10.82 4.14 -0.48
C GLN A 115 11.27 5.44 -1.15
N ILE A 116 12.59 5.62 -1.29
CA ILE A 116 13.16 6.78 -1.96
C ILE A 116 12.77 6.87 -3.43
N GLN A 117 12.76 8.10 -3.97
CA GLN A 117 12.32 8.39 -5.34
C GLN A 117 12.96 7.46 -6.40
N PRO A 118 14.28 7.18 -6.43
CA PRO A 118 14.84 6.29 -7.45
C PRO A 118 14.28 4.85 -7.41
N GLN A 119 13.87 4.37 -6.23
CA GLN A 119 13.23 3.07 -6.07
C GLN A 119 11.79 3.10 -6.62
N SER A 120 11.09 4.22 -6.42
CA SER A 120 9.74 4.43 -6.94
C SER A 120 9.72 4.55 -8.48
N ASP A 121 10.69 5.26 -9.06
CA ASP A 121 10.86 5.40 -10.51
C ASP A 121 11.10 4.05 -11.18
N PHE A 122 12.05 3.30 -10.64
CA PHE A 122 12.37 1.97 -11.15
C PHE A 122 11.15 1.05 -11.08
N MET A 123 10.45 1.01 -9.95
CA MET A 123 9.26 0.20 -9.75
C MET A 123 8.14 0.59 -10.72
N ALA A 124 7.81 1.88 -10.82
CA ALA A 124 6.75 2.36 -11.69
C ALA A 124 7.02 2.00 -13.16
N SER A 125 8.27 2.15 -13.61
CA SER A 125 8.69 1.78 -14.96
C SER A 125 8.65 0.27 -15.19
N GLN A 126 9.19 -0.53 -14.25
CA GLN A 126 9.26 -1.98 -14.36
C GLN A 126 7.88 -2.63 -14.44
N HIS A 127 6.92 -2.13 -13.66
CA HIS A 127 5.56 -2.67 -13.58
C HIS A 127 4.55 -1.93 -14.48
N GLY A 128 5.00 -0.92 -15.25
CA GLY A 128 4.15 -0.15 -16.17
C GLY A 128 2.98 0.53 -15.48
N LEU A 129 3.21 1.09 -14.27
CA LEU A 129 2.14 1.71 -13.48
C LEU A 129 1.70 3.05 -14.11
N PRO A 130 0.41 3.21 -14.49
CA PRO A 130 -0.08 4.40 -15.18
C PRO A 130 -0.49 5.54 -14.24
N PHE A 131 -0.42 5.33 -12.93
CA PHE A 131 -0.77 6.29 -11.88
C PHE A 131 0.47 6.76 -11.12
N PRO A 132 0.42 7.96 -10.49
CA PRO A 132 1.55 8.48 -9.73
C PRO A 132 1.95 7.58 -8.57
N VAL A 133 3.25 7.30 -8.45
CA VAL A 133 3.85 6.67 -7.27
C VAL A 133 4.53 7.76 -6.45
N LEU A 134 4.05 7.95 -5.22
CA LEU A 134 4.44 9.05 -4.34
C LEU A 134 5.37 8.54 -3.23
N THR A 135 6.40 9.33 -2.93
CA THR A 135 7.35 9.04 -1.84
C THR A 135 6.89 9.68 -0.54
N ASP A 136 6.52 8.86 0.43
CA ASP A 136 6.17 9.27 1.79
C ASP A 136 7.37 9.07 2.73
N THR A 137 8.28 10.02 2.72
CA THR A 137 9.50 9.97 3.55
C THR A 137 9.16 9.78 5.02
N ASN A 138 9.80 8.80 5.68
CA ASN A 138 9.55 8.40 7.06
C ASN A 138 8.11 7.92 7.34
N SER A 139 7.33 7.60 6.31
CA SER A 139 5.93 7.17 6.43
C SER A 139 5.05 8.17 7.19
N LEU A 140 5.28 9.48 7.05
CA LEU A 140 4.59 10.52 7.81
C LEU A 140 3.11 10.67 7.42
N VAL A 141 2.79 10.46 6.14
CA VAL A 141 1.40 10.46 5.69
C VAL A 141 0.71 9.18 6.16
N ALA A 142 1.32 8.01 5.93
CA ALA A 142 0.80 6.73 6.40
C ALA A 142 0.56 6.71 7.91
N GLU A 143 1.41 7.38 8.70
CA GLU A 143 1.25 7.51 10.15
C GLU A 143 -0.06 8.24 10.53
N ARG A 144 -0.41 9.31 9.80
CA ARG A 144 -1.67 10.03 10.03
C ARG A 144 -2.91 9.23 9.62
N PHE A 145 -2.75 8.23 8.76
CA PHE A 145 -3.78 7.24 8.44
C PHE A 145 -3.81 6.06 9.43
N GLY A 146 -2.97 6.09 10.48
CA GLY A 146 -2.90 5.04 11.50
C GLY A 146 -2.21 3.75 11.05
N LEU A 147 -1.50 3.76 9.92
CA LEU A 147 -0.99 2.56 9.25
C LEU A 147 0.41 2.12 9.69
N VAL A 148 1.15 2.96 10.43
CA VAL A 148 2.59 2.73 10.63
C VAL A 148 2.88 1.84 11.83
N TYR A 149 3.77 0.88 11.59
CA TYR A 149 4.41 0.08 12.61
C TYR A 149 5.94 0.10 12.45
N THR A 150 6.65 -0.24 13.52
CA THR A 150 8.11 -0.43 13.46
C THR A 150 8.42 -1.92 13.49
N VAL A 151 9.22 -2.40 12.55
CA VAL A 151 9.70 -3.78 12.55
C VAL A 151 10.53 -4.02 13.82
N PRO A 152 10.11 -4.95 14.71
CA PRO A 152 10.85 -5.27 15.92
C PRO A 152 12.29 -5.70 15.62
N GLU A 153 13.20 -5.41 16.54
CA GLU A 153 14.62 -5.72 16.36
C GLU A 153 14.87 -7.21 16.11
N SER A 154 14.11 -8.06 16.79
CA SER A 154 14.15 -9.53 16.63
C SER A 154 13.84 -10.03 15.21
N TYR A 155 13.19 -9.21 14.36
CA TYR A 155 12.85 -9.58 12.98
C TYR A 155 13.71 -8.90 11.92
N ARG A 156 14.60 -7.98 12.29
CA ARG A 156 15.43 -7.24 11.33
C ARG A 156 16.41 -8.14 10.59
N ASP A 157 17.02 -9.10 11.30
CA ASP A 157 17.90 -10.09 10.70
C ASP A 157 17.18 -10.99 9.69
N TYR A 158 15.89 -11.29 9.93
CA TYR A 158 15.08 -12.01 8.97
C TYR A 158 14.96 -11.21 7.66
N TYR A 159 14.61 -9.92 7.72
CA TYR A 159 14.54 -9.07 6.53
C TYR A 159 15.88 -8.99 5.80
N LEU A 160 16.98 -8.80 6.52
CA LEU A 160 18.31 -8.76 5.93
C LEU A 160 18.69 -10.11 5.28
N SER A 161 18.26 -11.23 5.85
CA SER A 161 18.54 -12.58 5.31
C SER A 161 17.83 -12.87 3.99
N ILE A 162 16.74 -12.15 3.70
CA ILE A 162 16.01 -12.19 2.42
C ILE A 162 16.37 -11.00 1.51
N LEU A 163 17.52 -10.36 1.78
CA LEU A 163 18.08 -9.23 1.03
C LEU A 163 17.21 -7.97 1.05
N VAL A 164 16.36 -7.80 2.06
CA VAL A 164 15.54 -6.60 2.27
C VAL A 164 16.15 -5.73 3.36
N ASN A 165 16.84 -4.67 2.96
CA ASN A 165 17.35 -3.65 3.86
C ASN A 165 16.39 -2.45 3.85
N ILE A 166 15.40 -2.44 4.75
CA ILE A 166 14.35 -1.41 4.83
C ILE A 166 14.95 -0.01 4.98
N PRO A 167 15.89 0.25 5.91
CA PRO A 167 16.57 1.54 6.01
C PRO A 167 17.20 2.02 4.71
N PHE A 168 17.86 1.13 3.97
CA PHE A 168 18.49 1.46 2.70
C PHE A 168 17.46 1.81 1.61
N VAL A 169 16.41 1.01 1.50
CA VAL A 169 15.35 1.21 0.49
C VAL A 169 14.58 2.51 0.75
N ASN A 170 14.33 2.84 2.01
CA ASN A 170 13.58 4.02 2.42
C ASN A 170 14.47 5.27 2.59
N GLY A 171 15.80 5.11 2.54
CA GLY A 171 16.75 6.23 2.67
C GLY A 171 16.77 6.87 4.06
N GLU A 172 16.42 6.10 5.10
CA GLU A 172 16.33 6.58 6.47
C GLU A 172 16.73 5.45 7.46
N LYS A 173 16.99 5.79 8.72
CA LYS A 173 17.55 4.80 9.68
C LYS A 173 16.49 3.98 10.42
N SER A 174 15.23 4.35 10.31
CA SER A 174 14.16 3.64 11.00
C SER A 174 13.80 2.33 10.28
N TRP A 175 13.14 1.46 10.99
CA TRP A 175 12.55 0.24 10.46
C TRP A 175 11.03 0.38 10.39
N ARG A 176 10.56 1.59 10.03
CA ARG A 176 9.13 1.89 9.91
C ARG A 176 8.59 1.46 8.56
N LEU A 177 7.43 0.83 8.60
CA LEU A 177 6.69 0.42 7.41
C LEU A 177 5.21 0.76 7.59
N PRO A 178 4.50 1.11 6.51
CA PRO A 178 3.06 1.17 6.54
C PRO A 178 2.48 -0.26 6.45
N LEU A 179 1.33 -0.49 7.07
CA LEU A 179 0.43 -1.54 6.62
C LEU A 179 0.06 -1.25 5.16
N PRO A 180 0.03 -2.26 4.30
CA PRO A 180 -0.57 -2.06 2.99
C PRO A 180 -2.06 -1.80 3.16
N ALA A 181 -2.55 -0.73 2.54
CA ALA A 181 -3.92 -0.28 2.72
C ALA A 181 -4.50 0.28 1.44
N THR A 182 -5.80 0.14 1.28
CA THR A 182 -6.58 0.78 0.21
C THR A 182 -7.60 1.72 0.83
N TYR A 183 -7.56 2.97 0.42
CA TYR A 183 -8.51 4.01 0.79
C TYR A 183 -9.22 4.56 -0.44
N VAL A 184 -10.49 4.87 -0.30
CA VAL A 184 -11.21 5.76 -1.21
C VAL A 184 -11.64 6.99 -0.42
N VAL A 185 -11.32 8.16 -0.94
CA VAL A 185 -11.66 9.45 -0.35
C VAL A 185 -12.61 10.20 -1.28
N ASN A 186 -13.74 10.65 -0.76
CA ASN A 186 -14.73 11.45 -1.50
C ASN A 186 -14.18 12.86 -1.81
N ARG A 187 -14.84 13.58 -2.71
CA ARG A 187 -14.52 14.99 -3.03
C ARG A 187 -14.57 15.92 -1.81
N ASP A 188 -15.38 15.61 -0.80
CA ASP A 188 -15.47 16.35 0.46
C ASP A 188 -14.35 16.03 1.47
N GLY A 189 -13.38 15.18 1.08
CA GLY A 189 -12.26 14.77 1.92
C GLY A 189 -12.57 13.67 2.92
N ARG A 190 -13.76 13.04 2.88
CA ARG A 190 -14.11 11.94 3.78
C ARG A 190 -13.79 10.58 3.20
N VAL A 191 -13.36 9.68 4.07
CA VAL A 191 -13.08 8.28 3.74
C VAL A 191 -14.39 7.55 3.41
N ALA A 192 -14.50 7.03 2.19
CA ALA A 192 -15.61 6.21 1.72
C ALA A 192 -15.35 4.71 1.79
N PHE A 193 -14.08 4.32 1.72
CA PHE A 193 -13.60 2.95 1.84
C PHE A 193 -12.25 2.95 2.56
N ALA A 194 -12.04 1.99 3.46
CA ALA A 194 -10.79 1.82 4.18
C ALA A 194 -10.59 0.34 4.48
N GLU A 195 -9.49 -0.22 4.01
CA GLU A 195 -9.10 -1.59 4.35
C GLU A 195 -7.59 -1.72 4.45
N ALA A 196 -7.13 -2.30 5.56
CA ALA A 196 -5.75 -2.64 5.82
C ALA A 196 -5.69 -3.77 6.84
N HIS A 197 -4.69 -4.65 6.71
CA HIS A 197 -4.50 -5.80 7.59
C HIS A 197 -3.07 -5.88 8.11
N ALA A 198 -2.91 -6.34 9.35
CA ALA A 198 -1.59 -6.66 9.92
C ALA A 198 -0.92 -7.78 9.13
N ASP A 199 -1.70 -8.75 8.64
CA ASP A 199 -1.24 -9.72 7.67
C ASP A 199 -1.16 -9.08 6.27
N PHE A 200 0.04 -8.75 5.86
CA PHE A 200 0.29 -8.13 4.56
C PHE A 200 -0.07 -8.99 3.35
N ARG A 201 -0.47 -10.25 3.53
CA ARG A 201 -0.91 -11.17 2.48
C ARG A 201 -2.41 -11.04 2.18
N VAL A 202 -3.17 -10.50 3.11
CA VAL A 202 -4.61 -10.25 2.96
C VAL A 202 -4.84 -8.89 2.33
N ARG A 203 -5.64 -8.85 1.28
CA ARG A 203 -5.97 -7.62 0.54
C ARG A 203 -7.44 -7.61 0.14
N PRO A 204 -8.07 -6.43 0.08
CA PRO A 204 -9.36 -6.29 -0.59
C PRO A 204 -9.20 -6.57 -2.09
N GLU A 205 -10.21 -7.14 -2.70
CA GLU A 205 -10.27 -7.17 -4.16
C GLU A 205 -10.39 -5.71 -4.65
N PRO A 206 -9.60 -5.30 -5.67
CA PRO A 206 -9.65 -3.93 -6.18
C PRO A 206 -11.04 -3.48 -6.62
N GLU A 207 -11.88 -4.42 -7.07
CA GLU A 207 -13.26 -4.19 -7.48
C GLU A 207 -14.16 -3.68 -6.34
N GLU A 208 -13.88 -4.06 -5.09
CA GLU A 208 -14.62 -3.59 -3.92
C GLU A 208 -14.37 -2.10 -3.68
N ALA A 209 -13.10 -1.69 -3.69
CA ALA A 209 -12.72 -0.29 -3.59
C ALA A 209 -13.15 0.52 -4.83
N LEU A 210 -13.11 -0.10 -6.02
CA LEU A 210 -13.62 0.49 -7.26
C LEU A 210 -15.13 0.79 -7.17
N ALA A 211 -15.91 -0.16 -6.64
CA ALA A 211 -17.35 0.03 -6.42
C ALA A 211 -17.62 1.18 -5.43
N ALA A 212 -16.82 1.28 -4.35
CA ALA A 212 -16.92 2.38 -3.40
C ALA A 212 -16.56 3.74 -4.04
N ALA A 213 -15.53 3.76 -4.92
CA ALA A 213 -15.14 4.96 -5.65
C ALA A 213 -16.24 5.43 -6.63
N PHE A 214 -16.91 4.49 -7.31
CA PHE A 214 -18.06 4.80 -8.19
C PHE A 214 -19.25 5.34 -7.41
N ALA A 215 -19.53 4.77 -6.23
CA ALA A 215 -20.59 5.27 -5.35
C ALA A 215 -20.28 6.67 -4.78
N ALA A 216 -19.00 6.97 -4.56
CA ALA A 216 -18.50 8.26 -4.10
C ALA A 216 -18.61 9.35 -5.18
N ASP A 217 -18.38 9.00 -6.45
CA ASP A 217 -18.48 9.92 -7.59
C ASP A 217 -19.93 10.33 -7.91
N SER A 218 -20.88 9.49 -7.54
CA SER A 218 -22.32 9.71 -7.83
C SER A 218 -23.00 10.68 -6.85
N ARG A 219 -22.29 11.25 -5.89
CA ARG A 219 -22.79 12.18 -4.88
C ARG A 219 -22.28 13.58 -5.10
#